data_8190ca7d8604cba2efb0a2580c834fe9
#
_entry.id   8190ca7d8604cba2efb0a2580c834fe9
#
_cell.length_a   1.000
_cell.length_b   1.000
_cell.length_c   1.000
_cell.angle_alpha   90.00
_cell.angle_beta   90.00
_cell.angle_gamma   90.00
#
_symmetry.space_group_name_H-M   'P 1'
#
loop_
_entity.id
_entity.type
_entity.pdbx_description
1 polymer ?
#
loop_
_entity_poly.entity_id
_entity_poly.type
_entity_poly.pdbx_seq_one_letter_code
_entity_poly.pdbx_strand_id
1 'polypeptide(L)'
;MLCYHAISDTWEDALAVPLYVFEEQMRAVLKRGYRPATAAETLSARGKVVHVTFDDAFRSVAQALPVLERLGIPATVFACPVLADGGKTFDVPELRPQVEEAPDELATMAWDELRSLIDRGFEVGSHTLTHPHLTSLGDDELRRELQESRERLEDGLGVACRFLAYPYGEEDERVRAAARSSGYRGAFALPGRQAADVFAVPRVGIWRTDGSRRVTLKTSTLGRRLSDPVASMRARWPRLARRREPVVWRERKA
;
A
#
# COMPACT_ATOMS: atom_id res chain seq x y z
N MET A 1 2.97 -11.09 -3.38
CA MET A 1 3.09 -9.63 -3.47
C MET A 1 3.77 -9.11 -2.21
N LEU A 2 4.61 -8.09 -2.33
CA LEU A 2 5.31 -7.44 -1.22
C LEU A 2 4.66 -6.07 -0.99
N CYS A 3 4.43 -5.72 0.27
CA CYS A 3 3.83 -4.44 0.66
C CYS A 3 4.85 -3.64 1.46
N TYR A 4 5.24 -2.50 0.92
CA TYR A 4 6.08 -1.46 1.52
C TYR A 4 5.24 -0.21 1.77
N HIS A 5 5.81 0.76 2.50
CA HIS A 5 5.23 2.09 2.68
C HIS A 5 6.25 3.16 2.26
N ALA A 6 7.23 3.45 3.07
CA ALA A 6 8.26 4.45 2.78
C ALA A 6 9.62 3.82 2.43
N ILE A 7 10.41 4.53 1.63
CA ILE A 7 11.82 4.23 1.38
C ILE A 7 12.63 5.41 1.91
N SER A 8 13.30 5.23 3.04
CA SER A 8 14.08 6.30 3.64
C SER A 8 15.25 5.76 4.45
N ASP A 9 16.42 6.36 4.23
CA ASP A 9 17.62 6.07 4.99
C ASP A 9 17.65 6.84 6.32
N THR A 10 16.92 7.95 6.41
CA THR A 10 16.91 8.89 7.54
C THR A 10 15.78 8.68 8.53
N TRP A 11 14.62 8.23 8.06
CA TRP A 11 13.47 8.00 8.94
C TRP A 11 13.54 6.64 9.62
N GLU A 12 13.74 6.63 10.95
CA GLU A 12 13.91 5.40 11.76
C GLU A 12 12.58 4.76 12.20
N ASP A 13 11.51 4.98 11.44
CA ASP A 13 10.21 4.33 11.69
C ASP A 13 10.15 2.92 11.08
N ALA A 14 9.25 2.09 11.63
CA ALA A 14 9.01 0.74 11.14
C ALA A 14 8.54 0.69 9.68
N LEU A 15 7.85 1.73 9.20
CA LEU A 15 7.32 1.84 7.84
C LEU A 15 8.39 2.14 6.79
N ALA A 16 9.54 2.69 7.21
CA ALA A 16 10.60 3.15 6.31
C ALA A 16 11.69 2.08 6.13
N VAL A 17 11.83 1.57 4.93
CA VAL A 17 12.91 0.63 4.58
C VAL A 17 14.04 1.43 3.93
N PRO A 18 15.31 1.31 4.39
CA PRO A 18 16.45 1.95 3.74
C PRO A 18 16.60 1.48 2.29
N LEU A 19 17.01 2.40 1.40
CA LEU A 19 17.09 2.12 -0.03
C LEU A 19 18.02 0.94 -0.36
N TYR A 20 19.18 0.87 0.30
CA TYR A 20 20.13 -0.24 0.08
C TYR A 20 19.54 -1.59 0.54
N VAL A 21 18.78 -1.61 1.64
CA VAL A 21 18.08 -2.81 2.13
C VAL A 21 17.01 -3.25 1.14
N PHE A 22 16.23 -2.28 0.62
CA PHE A 22 15.22 -2.54 -0.41
C PHE A 22 15.85 -3.21 -1.65
N GLU A 23 16.97 -2.67 -2.16
CA GLU A 23 17.67 -3.26 -3.31
C GLU A 23 18.16 -4.68 -3.01
N GLU A 24 18.78 -4.92 -1.85
CA GLU A 24 19.19 -6.27 -1.42
C GLU A 24 18.02 -7.24 -1.35
N GLN A 25 16.87 -6.81 -0.84
CA GLN A 25 15.65 -7.61 -0.78
C GLN A 25 15.16 -8.00 -2.17
N MET A 26 15.11 -7.04 -3.11
CA MET A 26 14.71 -7.30 -4.50
C MET A 26 15.64 -8.30 -5.19
N ARG A 27 16.96 -8.11 -5.07
CA ARG A 27 17.96 -9.04 -5.61
C ARG A 27 17.83 -10.44 -5.00
N ALA A 28 17.58 -10.54 -3.69
CA ALA A 28 17.41 -11.82 -3.00
C ALA A 28 16.16 -12.57 -3.48
N VAL A 29 15.04 -11.86 -3.71
CA VAL A 29 13.80 -12.44 -4.24
C VAL A 29 14.01 -12.97 -5.66
N LEU A 30 14.62 -12.16 -6.54
CA LEU A 30 14.94 -12.59 -7.91
C LEU A 30 15.89 -13.80 -7.94
N LYS A 31 16.94 -13.80 -7.10
CA LYS A 31 17.88 -14.93 -6.97
C LYS A 31 17.20 -16.23 -6.58
N ARG A 32 16.05 -16.18 -5.91
CA ARG A 32 15.24 -17.36 -5.55
C ARG A 32 14.31 -17.82 -6.68
N GLY A 33 14.43 -17.24 -7.85
CA GLY A 33 13.66 -17.61 -9.05
C GLY A 33 12.24 -17.03 -9.06
N TYR A 34 11.99 -15.94 -8.34
CA TYR A 34 10.76 -15.19 -8.52
C TYR A 34 10.83 -14.37 -9.82
N ARG A 35 9.82 -14.50 -10.66
CA ARG A 35 9.67 -13.72 -11.89
C ARG A 35 8.88 -12.44 -11.58
N PRO A 36 9.37 -11.26 -12.01
CA PRO A 36 8.57 -10.03 -11.98
C PRO A 36 7.22 -10.22 -12.68
N ALA A 37 6.16 -9.67 -12.12
CA ALA A 37 4.81 -9.73 -12.67
C ALA A 37 4.02 -8.49 -12.26
N THR A 38 3.14 -8.01 -13.11
CA THR A 38 2.20 -6.91 -12.81
C THR A 38 1.16 -7.35 -11.76
N ALA A 39 0.45 -6.39 -11.17
CA ALA A 39 -0.64 -6.71 -10.24
C ALA A 39 -1.67 -7.63 -10.90
N ALA A 40 -2.07 -7.34 -12.14
CA ALA A 40 -3.01 -8.17 -12.90
C ALA A 40 -2.52 -9.61 -13.14
N GLU A 41 -1.26 -9.77 -13.52
CA GLU A 41 -0.66 -11.09 -13.74
C GLU A 41 -0.61 -11.91 -12.43
N THR A 42 -0.39 -11.28 -11.28
CA THR A 42 -0.32 -11.99 -9.99
C THR A 42 -1.64 -12.64 -9.60
N LEU A 43 -2.79 -12.13 -10.05
CA LEU A 43 -4.11 -12.69 -9.75
C LEU A 43 -4.33 -14.08 -10.36
N SER A 44 -3.67 -14.35 -11.48
CA SER A 44 -3.80 -15.62 -12.21
C SER A 44 -2.51 -16.44 -12.31
N ALA A 45 -1.40 -15.89 -11.78
CA ALA A 45 -0.09 -16.50 -11.93
C ALA A 45 0.01 -17.84 -11.20
N ARG A 46 0.58 -18.83 -11.90
CA ARG A 46 1.05 -20.09 -11.29
C ARG A 46 2.56 -20.01 -11.11
N GLY A 47 3.04 -20.39 -9.92
CA GLY A 47 4.47 -20.41 -9.62
C GLY A 47 4.96 -19.18 -8.82
N LYS A 48 6.27 -18.95 -8.88
CA LYS A 48 6.90 -17.88 -8.11
C LYS A 48 6.89 -16.58 -8.90
N VAL A 49 5.97 -15.71 -8.59
CA VAL A 49 5.94 -14.34 -9.11
C VAL A 49 6.14 -13.33 -8.00
N VAL A 50 6.72 -12.17 -8.31
CA VAL A 50 6.86 -11.02 -7.42
C VAL A 50 6.25 -9.79 -8.06
N HIS A 51 5.46 -9.08 -7.29
CA HIS A 51 4.99 -7.74 -7.52
C HIS A 51 5.22 -6.92 -6.27
N VAL A 52 5.67 -5.68 -6.44
CA VAL A 52 5.93 -4.75 -5.34
C VAL A 52 4.77 -3.77 -5.25
N THR A 53 4.31 -3.52 -4.03
CA THR A 53 3.30 -2.49 -3.77
C THR A 53 3.80 -1.53 -2.71
N PHE A 54 3.43 -0.26 -2.84
CA PHE A 54 3.67 0.78 -1.85
C PHE A 54 2.32 1.36 -1.43
N ASP A 55 2.02 1.33 -0.15
CA ASP A 55 0.80 1.95 0.39
C ASP A 55 1.10 3.42 0.76
N ASP A 56 0.05 4.24 0.93
CA ASP A 56 0.07 5.64 1.34
C ASP A 56 0.69 6.64 0.35
N ALA A 57 1.29 6.16 -0.73
CA ALA A 57 1.95 7.00 -1.74
C ALA A 57 2.92 8.03 -1.16
N PHE A 58 3.71 7.66 -0.13
CA PHE A 58 4.73 8.56 0.40
C PHE A 58 5.70 9.00 -0.69
N ARG A 59 6.07 10.28 -0.71
CA ARG A 59 6.99 10.85 -1.71
C ARG A 59 8.34 10.14 -1.73
N SER A 60 8.79 9.63 -0.58
CA SER A 60 10.03 8.87 -0.45
C SER A 60 10.10 7.60 -1.31
N VAL A 61 8.95 7.05 -1.74
CA VAL A 61 8.86 5.90 -2.66
C VAL A 61 9.59 6.17 -3.99
N ALA A 62 9.68 7.43 -4.42
CA ALA A 62 10.40 7.81 -5.63
C ALA A 62 11.86 7.31 -5.64
N GLN A 63 12.48 7.13 -4.47
CA GLN A 63 13.85 6.60 -4.34
C GLN A 63 13.95 5.13 -4.80
N ALA A 64 12.88 4.34 -4.68
CA ALA A 64 12.86 2.94 -5.10
C ALA A 64 12.77 2.75 -6.62
N LEU A 65 12.21 3.73 -7.35
CA LEU A 65 11.88 3.57 -8.76
C LEU A 65 13.07 3.21 -9.64
N PRO A 66 14.26 3.86 -9.51
CA PRO A 66 15.43 3.49 -10.31
C PRO A 66 15.90 2.04 -10.07
N VAL A 67 15.72 1.52 -8.86
CA VAL A 67 16.04 0.13 -8.52
C VAL A 67 15.08 -0.82 -9.22
N LEU A 68 13.77 -0.52 -9.15
CA LEU A 68 12.72 -1.33 -9.78
C LEU A 68 12.88 -1.35 -11.30
N GLU A 69 13.14 -0.21 -11.94
CA GLU A 69 13.38 -0.09 -13.39
C GLU A 69 14.60 -0.93 -13.81
N ARG A 70 15.73 -0.77 -13.14
CA ARG A 70 16.95 -1.53 -13.43
C ARG A 70 16.75 -3.03 -13.29
N LEU A 71 15.91 -3.48 -12.37
CA LEU A 71 15.63 -4.89 -12.12
C LEU A 71 14.43 -5.42 -12.91
N GLY A 72 13.73 -4.57 -13.67
CA GLY A 72 12.53 -4.91 -14.44
C GLY A 72 11.37 -5.38 -13.56
N ILE A 73 11.24 -4.84 -12.34
CA ILE A 73 10.18 -5.22 -11.40
C ILE A 73 9.04 -4.20 -11.47
N PRO A 74 7.84 -4.59 -11.94
CA PRO A 74 6.67 -3.72 -11.92
C PRO A 74 6.19 -3.48 -10.49
N ALA A 75 5.64 -2.29 -10.24
CA ALA A 75 5.09 -1.93 -8.95
C ALA A 75 3.77 -1.15 -9.09
N THR A 76 2.96 -1.21 -8.03
CA THR A 76 1.76 -0.39 -7.85
C THR A 76 1.91 0.49 -6.62
N VAL A 77 1.67 1.78 -6.76
CA VAL A 77 1.58 2.74 -5.65
C VAL A 77 0.11 2.99 -5.35
N PHE A 78 -0.31 2.75 -4.12
CA PHE A 78 -1.68 2.97 -3.67
C PHE A 78 -1.82 4.34 -3.01
N ALA A 79 -2.68 5.19 -3.56
CA ALA A 79 -2.83 6.58 -3.17
C ALA A 79 -4.24 6.91 -2.68
N CYS A 80 -4.33 7.82 -1.71
CA CYS A 80 -5.55 8.49 -1.30
C CYS A 80 -5.65 9.81 -2.10
N PRO A 81 -6.59 9.96 -3.05
CA PRO A 81 -6.62 11.11 -3.95
C PRO A 81 -6.78 12.46 -3.25
N VAL A 82 -7.41 12.51 -2.08
CA VAL A 82 -7.53 13.77 -1.31
C VAL A 82 -6.19 14.32 -0.81
N LEU A 83 -5.15 13.49 -0.77
CA LEU A 83 -3.80 13.87 -0.36
C LEU A 83 -2.94 14.33 -1.53
N ALA A 84 -3.30 13.94 -2.76
CA ALA A 84 -2.56 14.31 -3.96
C ALA A 84 -2.69 15.81 -4.33
N ASP A 85 -3.69 16.50 -3.77
CA ASP A 85 -3.86 17.94 -3.94
C ASP A 85 -2.77 18.71 -3.16
N GLY A 86 -1.61 18.91 -3.80
CA GLY A 86 -0.45 19.59 -3.23
C GLY A 86 0.49 18.71 -2.41
N GLY A 87 0.35 17.38 -2.47
CA GLY A 87 1.25 16.46 -1.75
C GLY A 87 1.17 16.64 -0.23
N LYS A 88 -0.03 16.51 0.32
CA LYS A 88 -0.31 16.73 1.74
C LYS A 88 0.40 15.71 2.62
N THR A 89 0.66 16.09 3.86
CA THR A 89 1.16 15.16 4.88
C THR A 89 0.11 14.09 5.19
N PHE A 90 0.53 12.84 5.29
CA PHE A 90 -0.32 11.71 5.68
C PHE A 90 -0.58 11.76 7.19
N ASP A 91 -1.60 12.52 7.59
CA ASP A 91 -1.98 12.73 9.00
C ASP A 91 -3.17 11.84 9.37
N VAL A 92 -2.87 10.63 9.81
CA VAL A 92 -3.84 9.72 10.43
C VAL A 92 -3.58 9.63 11.94
N PRO A 93 -4.61 9.34 12.75
CA PRO A 93 -4.47 9.32 14.22
C PRO A 93 -3.32 8.44 14.72
N GLU A 94 -3.05 7.34 14.02
CA GLU A 94 -2.03 6.36 14.37
C GLU A 94 -0.60 6.87 14.12
N LEU A 95 -0.43 7.84 13.23
CA LEU A 95 0.88 8.40 12.85
C LEU A 95 1.12 9.83 13.36
N ARG A 96 0.24 10.36 14.22
CA ARG A 96 0.41 11.72 14.78
C ARG A 96 1.77 11.97 15.43
N PRO A 97 2.34 11.05 16.23
CA PRO A 97 3.69 11.27 16.77
C PRO A 97 4.74 11.42 15.67
N GLN A 98 4.64 10.63 14.61
CA GLN A 98 5.57 10.68 13.47
C GLN A 98 5.37 11.95 12.63
N VAL A 99 4.13 12.44 12.52
CA VAL A 99 3.82 13.74 11.86
C VAL A 99 4.50 14.89 12.59
N GLU A 100 4.52 14.85 13.92
CA GLU A 100 5.18 15.88 14.75
C GLU A 100 6.72 15.80 14.64
N GLU A 101 7.28 14.59 14.60
CA GLU A 101 8.72 14.35 14.59
C GLU A 101 9.36 14.49 13.20
N ALA A 102 8.68 14.01 12.16
CA ALA A 102 9.23 13.90 10.81
C ALA A 102 8.16 14.18 9.73
N PRO A 103 7.57 15.37 9.67
CA PRO A 103 6.44 15.67 8.77
C PRO A 103 6.80 15.50 7.28
N ASP A 104 8.04 15.76 6.90
CA ASP A 104 8.51 15.63 5.51
C ASP A 104 8.57 14.17 5.04
N GLU A 105 8.82 13.23 5.94
CA GLU A 105 8.84 11.80 5.63
C GLU A 105 7.43 11.25 5.36
N LEU A 106 6.40 11.92 5.89
CA LEU A 106 4.99 11.60 5.71
C LEU A 106 4.33 12.42 4.57
N ALA A 107 5.11 13.21 3.84
CA ALA A 107 4.62 13.89 2.65
C ALA A 107 4.23 12.88 1.57
N THR A 108 3.01 13.00 1.04
CA THR A 108 2.51 12.15 -0.04
C THR A 108 2.82 12.74 -1.42
N MET A 109 2.77 11.92 -2.44
CA MET A 109 2.94 12.34 -3.83
C MET A 109 1.80 13.23 -4.28
N ALA A 110 2.14 14.34 -4.93
CA ALA A 110 1.18 15.20 -5.62
C ALA A 110 0.75 14.59 -6.97
N TRP A 111 -0.28 15.17 -7.61
CA TRP A 111 -0.82 14.66 -8.87
C TRP A 111 0.21 14.54 -10.00
N ASP A 112 1.14 15.49 -10.09
CA ASP A 112 2.23 15.47 -11.09
C ASP A 112 3.22 14.33 -10.82
N GLU A 113 3.53 14.07 -9.56
CA GLU A 113 4.39 12.96 -9.17
C GLU A 113 3.70 11.61 -9.45
N LEU A 114 2.39 11.48 -9.17
CA LEU A 114 1.61 10.28 -9.51
C LEU A 114 1.51 10.07 -11.04
N ARG A 115 1.34 11.13 -11.84
CA ARG A 115 1.38 11.03 -13.31
C ARG A 115 2.75 10.58 -13.81
N SER A 116 3.82 11.09 -13.20
CA SER A 116 5.18 10.64 -13.53
C SER A 116 5.39 9.14 -13.29
N LEU A 117 4.72 8.53 -12.30
CA LEU A 117 4.74 7.07 -12.13
C LEU A 117 4.15 6.35 -13.35
N ILE A 118 3.00 6.84 -13.84
CA ILE A 118 2.32 6.25 -15.02
C ILE A 118 3.22 6.37 -16.26
N ASP A 119 3.82 7.55 -16.50
CA ASP A 119 4.73 7.79 -17.63
C ASP A 119 5.96 6.86 -17.61
N ARG A 120 6.38 6.45 -16.42
CA ARG A 120 7.50 5.50 -16.19
C ARG A 120 7.06 4.04 -16.22
N GLY A 121 5.77 3.75 -16.50
CA GLY A 121 5.23 2.39 -16.60
C GLY A 121 4.88 1.73 -15.27
N PHE A 122 4.83 2.48 -14.17
CA PHE A 122 4.31 2.01 -12.90
C PHE A 122 2.79 2.15 -12.84
N GLU A 123 2.14 1.42 -11.94
CA GLU A 123 0.70 1.48 -11.75
C GLU A 123 0.35 2.31 -10.50
N VAL A 124 -0.71 3.10 -10.60
CA VAL A 124 -1.32 3.75 -9.43
C VAL A 124 -2.66 3.08 -9.15
N GLY A 125 -2.88 2.70 -7.90
CA GLY A 125 -4.11 2.12 -7.39
C GLY A 125 -4.72 2.97 -6.28
N SER A 126 -5.94 2.63 -5.88
CA SER A 126 -6.66 3.30 -4.80
C SER A 126 -6.23 2.78 -3.43
N HIS A 127 -6.05 3.70 -2.48
CA HIS A 127 -5.94 3.40 -1.05
C HIS A 127 -7.12 4.01 -0.28
N THR A 128 -8.33 3.98 -0.90
CA THR A 128 -9.56 4.69 -0.50
C THR A 128 -9.47 6.21 -0.67
N LEU A 129 -10.54 6.91 -0.36
CA LEU A 129 -10.59 8.37 -0.50
C LEU A 129 -9.78 9.07 0.60
N THR A 130 -9.98 8.64 1.87
CA THR A 130 -9.47 9.31 3.07
C THR A 130 -8.77 8.38 4.08
N HIS A 131 -8.50 7.13 3.72
CA HIS A 131 -7.82 6.12 4.56
C HIS A 131 -8.55 5.74 5.86
N PRO A 132 -9.86 5.49 5.88
CA PRO A 132 -10.58 5.08 7.07
C PRO A 132 -10.47 3.56 7.35
N HIS A 133 -10.86 3.14 8.54
CA HIS A 133 -11.18 1.74 8.84
C HIS A 133 -12.49 1.33 8.16
N LEU A 134 -12.43 0.77 6.95
CA LEU A 134 -13.58 0.47 6.10
C LEU A 134 -14.62 -0.44 6.79
N THR A 135 -14.18 -1.36 7.63
CA THR A 135 -15.06 -2.28 8.36
C THR A 135 -15.92 -1.58 9.40
N SER A 136 -15.58 -0.35 9.80
CA SER A 136 -16.32 0.46 10.77
C SER A 136 -17.33 1.42 10.16
N LEU A 137 -17.29 1.62 8.82
CA LEU A 137 -18.14 2.58 8.13
C LEU A 137 -19.56 2.04 7.89
N GLY A 138 -20.53 2.94 7.76
CA GLY A 138 -21.83 2.64 7.20
C GLY A 138 -21.75 2.39 5.68
N ASP A 139 -22.81 1.79 5.10
CA ASP A 139 -22.77 1.37 3.68
C ASP A 139 -22.63 2.53 2.71
N ASP A 140 -23.21 3.69 3.00
CA ASP A 140 -23.12 4.87 2.14
C ASP A 140 -21.73 5.50 2.19
N GLU A 141 -21.12 5.57 3.37
CA GLU A 141 -19.75 6.05 3.56
C GLU A 141 -18.74 5.10 2.90
N LEU A 142 -18.92 3.79 3.10
CA LEU A 142 -18.10 2.78 2.49
C LEU A 142 -18.13 2.88 0.96
N ARG A 143 -19.32 3.02 0.38
CA ARG A 143 -19.48 3.19 -1.07
C ARG A 143 -18.78 4.45 -1.55
N ARG A 144 -18.96 5.57 -0.84
CA ARG A 144 -18.31 6.84 -1.17
C ARG A 144 -16.78 6.73 -1.15
N GLU A 145 -16.22 6.15 -0.10
CA GLU A 145 -14.77 5.95 0.04
C GLU A 145 -14.17 5.17 -1.12
N LEU A 146 -14.87 4.15 -1.59
CA LEU A 146 -14.39 3.28 -2.66
C LEU A 146 -14.64 3.86 -4.05
N GLN A 147 -15.84 4.37 -4.31
CA GLN A 147 -16.24 4.86 -5.62
C GLN A 147 -15.57 6.20 -5.95
N GLU A 148 -15.68 7.21 -5.05
CA GLU A 148 -15.07 8.53 -5.30
C GLU A 148 -13.55 8.45 -5.38
N SER A 149 -12.92 7.58 -4.59
CA SER A 149 -11.47 7.36 -4.70
C SER A 149 -11.07 6.89 -6.08
N ARG A 150 -11.78 5.88 -6.61
CA ARG A 150 -11.53 5.34 -7.94
C ARG A 150 -11.74 6.41 -9.02
N GLU A 151 -12.88 7.09 -9.00
CA GLU A 151 -13.24 8.12 -9.98
C GLU A 151 -12.23 9.27 -9.98
N ARG A 152 -11.85 9.80 -8.81
CA ARG A 152 -10.87 10.88 -8.71
C ARG A 152 -9.47 10.49 -9.21
N LEU A 153 -9.05 9.24 -8.96
CA LEU A 153 -7.77 8.75 -9.50
C LEU A 153 -7.83 8.59 -11.02
N GLU A 154 -8.93 8.07 -11.56
CA GLU A 154 -9.12 7.96 -13.00
C GLU A 154 -9.14 9.34 -13.69
N ASP A 155 -9.87 10.29 -13.12
CA ASP A 155 -9.94 11.68 -13.64
C ASP A 155 -8.58 12.40 -13.53
N GLY A 156 -7.89 12.27 -12.39
CA GLY A 156 -6.62 12.95 -12.16
C GLY A 156 -5.45 12.39 -12.95
N LEU A 157 -5.48 11.09 -13.27
CA LEU A 157 -4.38 10.38 -13.94
C LEU A 157 -4.66 10.09 -15.42
N GLY A 158 -5.91 10.14 -15.88
CA GLY A 158 -6.29 9.83 -17.25
C GLY A 158 -6.18 8.33 -17.59
N VAL A 159 -6.05 7.46 -16.60
CA VAL A 159 -5.94 5.99 -16.78
C VAL A 159 -6.85 5.26 -15.80
N ALA A 160 -7.22 4.02 -16.14
CA ALA A 160 -8.10 3.23 -15.28
C ALA A 160 -7.43 2.85 -13.95
N CYS A 161 -8.08 3.13 -12.82
CA CYS A 161 -7.71 2.68 -11.49
C CYS A 161 -8.31 1.29 -11.23
N ARG A 162 -7.52 0.23 -11.47
CA ARG A 162 -8.00 -1.15 -11.48
C ARG A 162 -8.00 -1.82 -10.12
N PHE A 163 -7.13 -1.40 -9.22
CA PHE A 163 -6.85 -2.11 -7.98
C PHE A 163 -7.01 -1.22 -6.74
N LEU A 164 -7.41 -1.87 -5.66
CA LEU A 164 -7.57 -1.28 -4.34
C LEU A 164 -6.62 -1.96 -3.35
N ALA A 165 -5.97 -1.21 -2.47
CA ALA A 165 -5.41 -1.75 -1.23
C ALA A 165 -6.27 -1.28 -0.05
N TYR A 166 -6.64 -2.20 0.82
CA TYR A 166 -7.42 -1.85 2.00
C TYR A 166 -6.54 -1.19 3.05
N PRO A 167 -6.92 0.00 3.56
CA PRO A 167 -6.27 0.61 4.72
C PRO A 167 -6.15 -0.39 5.87
N TYR A 168 -5.00 -0.41 6.55
CA TYR A 168 -4.69 -1.35 7.65
C TYR A 168 -4.75 -2.84 7.25
N GLY A 169 -5.00 -3.14 5.97
CA GLY A 169 -5.25 -4.49 5.46
C GLY A 169 -6.57 -5.09 5.94
N GLU A 170 -7.47 -4.28 6.49
CA GLU A 170 -8.74 -4.72 7.08
C GLU A 170 -9.84 -4.83 6.02
N GLU A 171 -10.46 -6.00 5.95
CA GLU A 171 -11.57 -6.28 5.05
C GLU A 171 -12.53 -7.30 5.67
N ASP A 172 -13.76 -7.28 5.24
CA ASP A 172 -14.80 -8.27 5.49
C ASP A 172 -15.60 -8.55 4.21
N GLU A 173 -16.60 -9.42 4.27
CA GLU A 173 -17.41 -9.77 3.11
C GLU A 173 -18.16 -8.57 2.52
N ARG A 174 -18.65 -7.67 3.39
CA ARG A 174 -19.35 -6.43 3.01
C ARG A 174 -18.41 -5.48 2.28
N VAL A 175 -17.21 -5.28 2.81
CA VAL A 175 -16.16 -4.42 2.19
C VAL A 175 -15.72 -4.97 0.84
N ARG A 176 -15.54 -6.30 0.71
CA ARG A 176 -15.21 -6.94 -0.57
C ARG A 176 -16.33 -6.79 -1.60
N ALA A 177 -17.58 -6.96 -1.18
CA ALA A 177 -18.74 -6.77 -2.05
C ALA A 177 -18.84 -5.31 -2.54
N ALA A 178 -18.62 -4.33 -1.65
CA ALA A 178 -18.60 -2.92 -2.00
C ALA A 178 -17.46 -2.59 -2.99
N ALA A 179 -16.25 -3.11 -2.77
CA ALA A 179 -15.12 -2.92 -3.68
C ALA A 179 -15.41 -3.49 -5.09
N ARG A 180 -16.03 -4.66 -5.15
CA ARG A 180 -16.46 -5.27 -6.43
C ARG A 180 -17.51 -4.40 -7.13
N SER A 181 -18.51 -3.91 -6.39
CA SER A 181 -19.57 -3.04 -6.93
C SER A 181 -19.06 -1.66 -7.37
N SER A 182 -17.98 -1.17 -6.78
CA SER A 182 -17.29 0.07 -7.17
C SER A 182 -16.44 -0.08 -8.45
N GLY A 183 -16.37 -1.27 -9.05
CA GLY A 183 -15.75 -1.50 -10.35
C GLY A 183 -14.25 -1.80 -10.32
N TYR A 184 -13.65 -2.06 -9.16
CA TYR A 184 -12.28 -2.57 -9.08
C TYR A 184 -12.20 -3.98 -9.67
N ARG A 185 -11.01 -4.37 -10.18
CA ARG A 185 -10.73 -5.71 -10.70
C ARG A 185 -10.19 -6.66 -9.64
N GLY A 186 -9.70 -6.13 -8.55
CA GLY A 186 -9.18 -6.88 -7.43
C GLY A 186 -8.76 -5.96 -6.30
N ALA A 187 -8.61 -6.54 -5.11
CA ALA A 187 -8.19 -5.78 -3.95
C ALA A 187 -7.21 -6.56 -3.08
N PHE A 188 -6.32 -5.82 -2.45
CA PHE A 188 -5.19 -6.35 -1.72
C PHE A 188 -5.34 -6.09 -0.22
N ALA A 189 -5.23 -7.17 0.54
CA ALA A 189 -5.25 -7.16 1.98
C ALA A 189 -3.85 -7.44 2.56
N LEU A 190 -3.66 -7.25 3.85
CA LEU A 190 -2.57 -7.87 4.58
C LEU A 190 -3.01 -9.26 5.02
N PRO A 191 -2.07 -10.22 5.26
CA PRO A 191 -2.45 -11.58 5.51
C PRO A 191 -3.40 -11.71 6.70
N GLY A 192 -4.52 -12.36 6.48
CA GLY A 192 -5.53 -12.76 7.41
C GLY A 192 -6.05 -14.14 7.03
N ARG A 193 -7.30 -14.45 7.35
CA ARG A 193 -7.96 -15.67 6.84
C ARG A 193 -8.00 -15.60 5.32
N GLN A 194 -7.28 -16.49 4.64
CA GLN A 194 -7.25 -16.54 3.18
C GLN A 194 -8.63 -16.96 2.66
N ALA A 195 -9.33 -16.01 2.05
CA ALA A 195 -10.38 -16.33 1.10
C ALA A 195 -9.72 -16.52 -0.26
N ALA A 196 -10.15 -17.50 -1.05
CA ALA A 196 -9.78 -17.63 -2.46
C ALA A 196 -10.58 -16.59 -3.27
N ASP A 197 -10.34 -15.30 -3.01
CA ASP A 197 -11.07 -14.16 -3.57
C ASP A 197 -10.07 -13.14 -4.11
N VAL A 198 -10.26 -12.72 -5.34
CA VAL A 198 -9.45 -11.66 -5.96
C VAL A 198 -9.62 -10.30 -5.28
N PHE A 199 -10.62 -10.17 -4.42
CA PHE A 199 -10.85 -9.01 -3.56
C PHE A 199 -10.32 -9.20 -2.12
N ALA A 200 -9.51 -10.25 -1.88
CA ALA A 200 -8.81 -10.46 -0.61
C ALA A 200 -7.41 -11.05 -0.84
N VAL A 201 -6.69 -10.53 -1.84
CA VAL A 201 -5.36 -11.03 -2.22
C VAL A 201 -4.35 -10.68 -1.13
N PRO A 202 -3.72 -11.67 -0.48
CA PRO A 202 -2.81 -11.41 0.62
C PRO A 202 -1.47 -10.87 0.13
N ARG A 203 -0.96 -9.84 0.81
CA ARG A 203 0.39 -9.29 0.61
C ARG A 203 1.28 -9.58 1.81
N VAL A 204 2.58 -9.60 1.60
CA VAL A 204 3.59 -9.76 2.65
C VAL A 204 4.08 -8.37 3.05
N GLY A 205 3.72 -7.91 4.24
CA GLY A 205 4.20 -6.64 4.79
C GLY A 205 5.70 -6.68 5.07
N ILE A 206 6.42 -5.68 4.59
CA ILE A 206 7.86 -5.51 4.77
C ILE A 206 8.11 -4.26 5.60
N TRP A 207 8.97 -4.42 6.60
CA TRP A 207 9.25 -3.41 7.61
C TRP A 207 10.75 -3.11 7.67
N ARG A 208 11.14 -1.98 8.26
CA ARG A 208 12.55 -1.59 8.43
C ARG A 208 13.46 -2.70 8.97
N THR A 209 12.94 -3.53 9.87
CA THR A 209 13.71 -4.63 10.49
C THR A 209 13.81 -5.90 9.63
N ASP A 210 13.21 -5.91 8.44
CA ASP A 210 13.22 -7.07 7.55
C ASP A 210 14.41 -7.03 6.60
N GLY A 211 15.54 -7.58 7.00
CA GLY A 211 16.65 -7.81 6.07
C GLY A 211 16.31 -8.84 4.99
N SER A 212 17.15 -8.96 3.95
CA SER A 212 16.94 -9.84 2.79
C SER A 212 16.67 -11.30 3.16
N ARG A 213 17.31 -11.83 4.21
CA ARG A 213 17.05 -13.19 4.73
C ARG A 213 15.63 -13.34 5.26
N ARG A 214 15.12 -12.33 5.98
CA ARG A 214 13.78 -12.37 6.56
C ARG A 214 12.69 -12.24 5.49
N VAL A 215 12.88 -11.38 4.51
CA VAL A 215 12.00 -11.29 3.33
C VAL A 215 11.97 -12.62 2.58
N THR A 216 13.12 -13.24 2.41
CA THR A 216 13.25 -14.56 1.80
C THR A 216 12.45 -15.63 2.57
N LEU A 217 12.50 -15.61 3.91
CA LEU A 217 11.72 -16.53 4.74
C LEU A 217 10.22 -16.23 4.63
N LYS A 218 9.80 -14.96 4.79
CA LYS A 218 8.39 -14.52 4.68
C LYS A 218 7.76 -14.91 3.35
N THR A 219 8.51 -14.86 2.26
CA THR A 219 8.04 -15.22 0.91
C THR A 219 8.03 -16.71 0.63
N SER A 220 8.69 -17.53 1.45
CA SER A 220 8.68 -18.98 1.30
C SER A 220 7.31 -19.60 1.62
N THR A 221 7.05 -20.81 1.11
CA THR A 221 5.82 -21.57 1.41
C THR A 221 5.64 -21.83 2.91
N LEU A 222 6.74 -22.09 3.62
CA LEU A 222 6.73 -22.30 5.06
C LEU A 222 6.48 -20.98 5.81
N GLY A 223 7.17 -19.91 5.44
CA GLY A 223 7.01 -18.59 6.07
C GLY A 223 5.60 -18.04 5.92
N ARG A 224 4.96 -18.23 4.75
CA ARG A 224 3.57 -17.83 4.52
C ARG A 224 2.55 -18.57 5.38
N ARG A 225 2.84 -19.80 5.81
CA ARG A 225 1.99 -20.58 6.72
C ARG A 225 2.18 -20.20 8.19
N LEU A 226 3.37 -19.71 8.54
CA LEU A 226 3.77 -19.41 9.93
C LEU A 226 3.63 -17.93 10.29
N SER A 227 3.54 -17.04 9.28
CA SER A 227 3.34 -15.62 9.55
C SER A 227 1.87 -15.36 9.86
N ASP A 228 1.57 -14.97 11.09
CA ASP A 228 0.37 -14.22 11.45
C ASP A 228 0.74 -12.72 11.45
N PRO A 229 0.55 -12.01 10.33
CA PRO A 229 1.01 -10.63 10.19
C PRO A 229 0.08 -9.62 10.86
N VAL A 230 -1.18 -9.99 11.08
CA VAL A 230 -2.14 -9.15 11.80
C VAL A 230 -1.69 -8.97 13.25
N ALA A 231 -1.14 -10.02 13.88
CA ALA A 231 -0.54 -9.91 15.20
C ALA A 231 0.69 -8.99 15.21
N SER A 232 1.53 -9.02 14.15
CA SER A 232 2.72 -8.18 14.06
C SER A 232 2.41 -6.71 13.74
N MET A 233 1.37 -6.44 12.95
CA MET A 233 0.89 -5.07 12.70
C MET A 233 0.22 -4.48 13.93
N ARG A 234 -0.71 -5.21 14.56
CA ARG A 234 -1.36 -4.78 15.81
C ARG A 234 -0.39 -4.59 16.99
N ALA A 235 0.73 -5.31 17.00
CA ALA A 235 1.76 -5.16 18.03
C ALA A 235 2.71 -3.98 17.78
N ARG A 236 2.84 -3.51 16.53
CA ARG A 236 3.74 -2.42 16.12
C ARG A 236 3.01 -1.10 15.86
N TRP A 237 1.73 -1.16 15.48
CA TRP A 237 0.88 0.02 15.46
C TRP A 237 0.55 0.40 16.89
N PRO A 238 0.82 1.63 17.35
CA PRO A 238 0.58 2.01 18.74
C PRO A 238 -0.85 1.72 19.16
N ARG A 239 -1.05 1.13 20.34
CA ARG A 239 -2.36 0.78 20.91
C ARG A 239 -3.23 2.01 21.25
N LEU A 240 -2.99 3.17 20.63
CA LEU A 240 -3.58 4.44 21.00
C LEU A 240 -4.97 4.71 20.42
N ALA A 241 -5.46 3.96 19.45
CA ALA A 241 -6.73 4.28 18.80
C ALA A 241 -7.89 3.39 19.23
N ARG A 242 -8.25 3.39 20.53
CA ARG A 242 -9.61 3.00 20.96
C ARG A 242 -10.59 4.17 20.98
N ARG A 243 -10.30 5.31 20.37
CA ARG A 243 -11.26 6.39 20.17
C ARG A 243 -11.58 6.52 18.70
N ARG A 244 -12.84 6.18 18.38
CA ARG A 244 -13.47 6.32 17.06
C ARG A 244 -13.68 7.81 16.77
N GLU A 245 -12.67 8.52 16.30
CA GLU A 245 -12.88 9.84 15.72
C GLU A 245 -12.75 9.73 14.21
N PRO A 246 -13.70 10.26 13.43
CA PRO A 246 -13.58 10.29 11.98
C PRO A 246 -12.38 11.16 11.59
N VAL A 247 -11.61 10.72 10.59
CA VAL A 247 -10.52 11.50 10.01
C VAL A 247 -11.13 12.73 9.35
N VAL A 248 -10.96 13.91 9.95
CA VAL A 248 -11.42 15.18 9.39
C VAL A 248 -10.20 15.87 8.77
N TRP A 249 -10.06 15.75 7.46
CA TRP A 249 -9.09 16.52 6.69
C TRP A 249 -9.49 18.00 6.75
N ARG A 250 -8.82 18.79 7.61
CA ARG A 250 -9.04 20.23 7.67
C ARG A 250 -8.35 20.89 6.47
N GLU A 251 -9.14 21.48 5.58
CA GLU A 251 -8.60 22.44 4.62
C GLU A 251 -7.95 23.58 5.41
N ARG A 252 -6.64 23.71 5.33
CA ARG A 252 -5.98 24.95 5.77
C ARG A 252 -6.39 26.02 4.76
N LYS A 253 -7.20 26.97 5.21
CA LYS A 253 -7.42 28.19 4.45
C LYS A 253 -6.07 28.88 4.30
N ALA A 254 -5.71 29.21 3.03
CA ALA A 254 -4.57 30.01 2.66
C ALA A 254 -4.66 31.42 3.26
#